data_13904315245cd877cfd6a03630de3e9d
#
_entry.id   13904315245cd877cfd6a03630de3e9d
#
_cell.length_a   1.000
_cell.length_b   1.000
_cell.length_c   1.000
_cell.angle_alpha   90.00
_cell.angle_beta   90.00
_cell.angle_gamma   90.00
#
_symmetry.space_group_name_H-M   'P 1'
#
loop_
_entity.id
_entity.type
_entity.pdbx_description
1 polymer ?
#
loop_
_entity_poly.entity_id
_entity_poly.type
_entity_poly.pdbx_seq_one_letter_code
_entity_poly.pdbx_strand_id
1 'polypeptide(L)'
;MYIAMKTNANKTNIIAIVTMFFMFAMISFVTNMAAPFGNIWQTRYQWAGMLGNLMNFLAYAIMGIPAGRLMQRIGYKRTALIALGVGFAGMVVQYLSSLVGADVATFSVGGQPVMLNLLVYLLGAFICGFCVCMLNTVVNPMLNLLGGGGNRGNQLIQTGGTLNSLTGTLTPLLVGVLIGSVTDRTAMSDVAPLLFIAMGVFALAFVVLLFVDIPEPKRSRIIRGGRDKYSPWSFRHLMLGVVAIFFYVGIEVGIPAELNFYLSDPLGPVGSAAVGGAVAAVYWLLMMVGRAASAAISGKVSTRTQLSAVALLAIVLIVVAIIVPSTSHIAMPGYSVADGFQMFQVPLSALFLVLCGLCTSLMWGCIFNLSVEGLGKYTEQASGIFMMMVVGGGIMPLVQNAVARHIGYMGSYWIVAAMLAYILFYALVGSKNVNRDIPVD
;
A
#
# COMPACT_ATOMS: atom_id res chain seq x y z
N MET A 1 -0.37 31.95 31.31
CA MET A 1 -1.37 30.90 30.99
C MET A 1 -1.57 30.67 29.50
N TYR A 2 -1.74 31.69 28.64
CA TYR A 2 -1.92 31.56 27.19
C TYR A 2 -0.71 30.95 26.44
N ILE A 3 0.53 31.29 26.81
CA ILE A 3 1.76 30.73 26.24
C ILE A 3 1.92 29.25 26.62
N ALA A 4 1.59 28.86 27.87
CA ALA A 4 1.66 27.46 28.29
C ALA A 4 0.62 26.56 27.59
N MET A 5 -0.59 27.07 27.30
CA MET A 5 -1.61 26.35 26.52
C MET A 5 -1.19 26.14 25.08
N LYS A 6 -0.55 27.15 24.44
CA LYS A 6 -0.06 27.06 23.07
C LYS A 6 1.12 26.08 22.94
N THR A 7 1.99 26.04 23.95
CA THR A 7 3.14 25.13 24.02
C THR A 7 2.70 23.66 24.21
N ASN A 8 1.68 23.41 25.02
CA ASN A 8 1.11 22.09 25.23
C ASN A 8 0.38 21.59 23.97
N ALA A 9 -0.40 22.44 23.32
CA ALA A 9 -1.07 22.07 22.07
C ALA A 9 -0.07 21.71 20.96
N ASN A 10 1.04 22.44 20.84
CA ASN A 10 2.09 22.11 19.87
C ASN A 10 2.81 20.79 20.20
N LYS A 11 3.08 20.52 21.49
CA LYS A 11 3.68 19.23 21.90
C LYS A 11 2.74 18.05 21.61
N THR A 12 1.46 18.18 21.90
CA THR A 12 0.46 17.13 21.61
C THR A 12 0.37 16.86 20.12
N ASN A 13 0.40 17.88 19.28
CA ASN A 13 0.39 17.70 17.81
C ASN A 13 1.63 16.97 17.30
N ILE A 14 2.82 17.27 17.82
CA ILE A 14 4.07 16.60 17.43
C ILE A 14 4.03 15.12 17.83
N ILE A 15 3.61 14.80 19.04
CA ILE A 15 3.48 13.41 19.51
C ILE A 15 2.49 12.63 18.64
N ALA A 16 1.35 13.25 18.30
CA ALA A 16 0.36 12.64 17.42
C ALA A 16 0.95 12.37 16.03
N ILE A 17 1.69 13.31 15.44
CA ILE A 17 2.36 13.13 14.13
C ILE A 17 3.37 11.97 14.19
N VAL A 18 4.23 11.93 15.20
CA VAL A 18 5.21 10.85 15.38
C VAL A 18 4.51 9.49 15.53
N THR A 19 3.42 9.45 16.29
CA THR A 19 2.62 8.23 16.45
C THR A 19 2.02 7.77 15.13
N MET A 20 1.49 8.69 14.31
CA MET A 20 0.97 8.35 12.97
C MET A 20 2.08 7.85 12.04
N PHE A 21 3.28 8.44 12.10
CA PHE A 21 4.44 7.96 11.34
C PHE A 21 4.85 6.55 11.75
N PHE A 22 4.86 6.26 13.04
CA PHE A 22 5.10 4.91 13.53
C PHE A 22 4.05 3.91 13.03
N MET A 23 2.78 4.29 13.01
CA MET A 23 1.72 3.46 12.45
C MET A 23 1.90 3.22 10.95
N PHE A 24 2.36 4.21 10.17
CA PHE A 24 2.71 4.02 8.77
C PHE A 24 3.83 2.98 8.58
N ALA A 25 4.86 3.03 9.45
CA ALA A 25 5.91 2.02 9.46
C ALA A 25 5.35 0.62 9.78
N MET A 26 4.45 0.50 10.75
CA MET A 26 3.79 -0.77 11.07
C MET A 26 2.95 -1.33 9.94
N ILE A 27 2.17 -0.49 9.24
CA ILE A 27 1.40 -0.88 8.06
C ILE A 27 2.33 -1.55 7.05
N SER A 28 3.46 -0.92 6.75
CA SER A 28 4.44 -1.43 5.80
C SER A 28 5.10 -2.72 6.27
N PHE A 29 5.46 -2.80 7.54
CA PHE A 29 6.04 -4.02 8.13
C PHE A 29 5.14 -5.22 7.91
N VAL A 30 3.86 -5.11 8.28
CA VAL A 30 2.87 -6.18 8.11
C VAL A 30 2.66 -6.54 6.64
N THR A 31 2.48 -5.53 5.79
CA THR A 31 2.22 -5.76 4.36
C THR A 31 3.39 -6.45 3.68
N ASN A 32 4.62 -6.06 4.02
CA ASN A 32 5.82 -6.60 3.38
C ASN A 32 6.28 -7.95 3.95
N MET A 33 5.72 -8.43 5.07
CA MET A 33 5.90 -9.81 5.51
C MET A 33 5.17 -10.83 4.61
N ALA A 34 4.14 -10.40 3.88
CA ALA A 34 3.38 -11.30 3.01
C ALA A 34 4.22 -11.94 1.90
N ALA A 35 5.21 -11.23 1.36
CA ALA A 35 6.07 -11.73 0.28
C ALA A 35 7.00 -12.87 0.74
N PRO A 36 7.81 -12.74 1.82
CA PRO A 36 8.60 -13.87 2.33
C PRO A 36 7.76 -15.09 2.71
N PHE A 37 6.60 -14.89 3.31
CA PHE A 37 5.70 -16.00 3.63
C PHE A 37 5.11 -16.63 2.37
N GLY A 38 4.80 -15.82 1.37
CA GLY A 38 4.37 -16.29 0.05
C GLY A 38 5.42 -17.19 -0.59
N ASN A 39 6.71 -16.84 -0.51
CA ASN A 39 7.80 -17.66 -1.02
C ASN A 39 7.83 -19.07 -0.39
N ILE A 40 7.59 -19.16 0.94
CA ILE A 40 7.51 -20.46 1.62
C ILE A 40 6.33 -21.30 1.09
N TRP A 41 5.18 -20.67 0.89
CA TRP A 41 4.03 -21.38 0.34
C TRP A 41 4.20 -21.74 -1.14
N GLN A 42 4.94 -20.95 -1.90
CA GLN A 42 5.23 -21.19 -3.32
C GLN A 42 6.12 -22.42 -3.52
N THR A 43 7.04 -22.72 -2.61
CA THR A 43 7.86 -23.96 -2.68
C THR A 43 6.98 -25.21 -2.58
N ARG A 44 5.92 -25.16 -1.78
CA ARG A 44 4.99 -26.26 -1.61
C ARG A 44 3.86 -26.30 -2.64
N TYR A 45 3.33 -25.09 -2.99
CA TYR A 45 2.24 -24.90 -3.95
C TYR A 45 2.60 -23.74 -4.88
N GLN A 46 3.03 -24.02 -6.10
CA GLN A 46 3.49 -22.99 -7.06
C GLN A 46 2.50 -21.82 -7.25
N TRP A 47 1.19 -22.11 -7.13
CA TRP A 47 0.11 -21.12 -7.26
C TRP A 47 -0.16 -20.32 -5.98
N ALA A 48 0.39 -20.71 -4.82
CA ALA A 48 0.01 -20.11 -3.54
C ALA A 48 0.85 -18.88 -3.14
N GLY A 49 1.96 -18.61 -3.81
CA GLY A 49 2.91 -17.55 -3.42
C GLY A 49 2.29 -16.16 -3.28
N MET A 50 1.32 -15.82 -4.13
CA MET A 50 0.66 -14.52 -4.12
C MET A 50 -0.61 -14.46 -3.27
N LEU A 51 -1.09 -15.59 -2.73
CA LEU A 51 -2.38 -15.65 -2.06
C LEU A 51 -2.42 -14.84 -0.75
N GLY A 52 -1.33 -14.81 0.02
CA GLY A 52 -1.24 -14.00 1.23
C GLY A 52 -1.43 -12.51 0.92
N ASN A 53 -0.80 -12.03 -0.13
CA ASN A 53 -0.96 -10.65 -0.60
C ASN A 53 -2.38 -10.39 -1.12
N LEU A 54 -2.95 -11.32 -1.89
CA LEU A 54 -4.34 -11.23 -2.36
C LEU A 54 -5.32 -11.12 -1.19
N MET A 55 -5.12 -11.90 -0.11
CA MET A 55 -5.95 -11.82 1.09
C MET A 55 -5.89 -10.43 1.74
N ASN A 56 -4.70 -9.81 1.81
CA ASN A 56 -4.56 -8.44 2.30
C ASN A 56 -5.40 -7.46 1.47
N PHE A 57 -5.34 -7.50 0.14
CA PHE A 57 -6.11 -6.60 -0.73
C PHE A 57 -7.62 -6.88 -0.67
N LEU A 58 -8.03 -8.15 -0.59
CA LEU A 58 -9.43 -8.53 -0.44
C LEU A 58 -10.01 -7.99 0.88
N ALA A 59 -9.21 -8.00 1.94
CA ALA A 59 -9.60 -7.41 3.22
C ALA A 59 -9.93 -5.91 3.12
N TYR A 60 -9.22 -5.15 2.29
CA TYR A 60 -9.54 -3.74 2.05
C TYR A 60 -10.93 -3.56 1.40
N ALA A 61 -11.28 -4.41 0.43
CA ALA A 61 -12.59 -4.36 -0.21
C ALA A 61 -13.75 -4.53 0.78
N ILE A 62 -13.55 -5.35 1.81
CA ILE A 62 -14.58 -5.65 2.82
C ILE A 62 -14.54 -4.65 3.97
N MET A 63 -13.36 -4.33 4.49
CA MET A 63 -13.21 -3.54 5.72
C MET A 63 -13.22 -2.02 5.47
N GLY A 64 -12.97 -1.53 4.26
CA GLY A 64 -12.86 -0.09 3.99
C GLY A 64 -14.05 0.71 4.51
N ILE A 65 -15.26 0.43 4.05
CA ILE A 65 -16.48 1.12 4.51
C ILE A 65 -16.75 0.90 6.00
N PRO A 66 -16.70 -0.33 6.56
CA PRO A 66 -16.81 -0.56 7.99
C PRO A 66 -15.81 0.23 8.83
N ALA A 67 -14.54 0.31 8.41
CA ALA A 67 -13.50 1.05 9.11
C ALA A 67 -13.81 2.56 9.17
N GLY A 68 -14.23 3.17 8.06
CA GLY A 68 -14.64 4.57 8.03
C GLY A 68 -15.84 4.86 8.93
N ARG A 69 -16.85 3.97 8.94
CA ARG A 69 -18.01 4.09 9.84
C ARG A 69 -17.62 3.90 11.31
N LEU A 70 -16.70 2.97 11.58
CA LEU A 70 -16.18 2.75 12.93
C LEU A 70 -15.45 4.00 13.43
N MET A 71 -14.55 4.57 12.60
CA MET A 71 -13.82 5.79 12.92
C MET A 71 -14.76 6.97 13.21
N GLN A 72 -15.83 7.13 12.42
CA GLN A 72 -16.86 8.15 12.69
C GLN A 72 -17.59 7.93 14.03
N ARG A 73 -17.86 6.66 14.39
CA ARG A 73 -18.61 6.33 15.61
C ARG A 73 -17.80 6.45 16.89
N ILE A 74 -16.57 5.93 16.90
CA ILE A 74 -15.76 5.80 18.10
C ILE A 74 -14.50 6.68 18.10
N GLY A 75 -14.17 7.33 16.98
CA GLY A 75 -13.02 8.23 16.79
C GLY A 75 -11.75 7.53 16.32
N TYR A 76 -10.74 8.33 16.05
CA TYR A 76 -9.47 7.90 15.46
C TYR A 76 -8.68 7.00 16.42
N LYS A 77 -8.47 7.44 17.66
CA LYS A 77 -7.68 6.69 18.67
C LYS A 77 -8.24 5.31 18.92
N ARG A 78 -9.56 5.21 19.17
CA ARG A 78 -10.20 3.92 19.47
C ARG A 78 -10.20 2.99 18.27
N THR A 79 -10.39 3.52 17.05
CA THR A 79 -10.33 2.73 15.82
C THR A 79 -8.92 2.19 15.61
N ALA A 80 -7.87 2.97 15.85
CA ALA A 80 -6.50 2.51 15.77
C ALA A 80 -6.17 1.43 16.82
N LEU A 81 -6.66 1.57 18.06
CA LEU A 81 -6.49 0.54 19.10
C LEU A 81 -7.15 -0.80 18.69
N ILE A 82 -8.37 -0.75 18.15
CA ILE A 82 -9.04 -1.94 17.63
C ILE A 82 -8.23 -2.54 16.48
N ALA A 83 -7.73 -1.71 15.56
CA ALA A 83 -6.91 -2.18 14.44
C ALA A 83 -5.65 -2.93 14.92
N LEU A 84 -4.95 -2.38 15.91
CA LEU A 84 -3.76 -3.01 16.49
C LEU A 84 -4.10 -4.36 17.15
N GLY A 85 -5.23 -4.44 17.87
CA GLY A 85 -5.72 -5.69 18.44
C GLY A 85 -6.06 -6.74 17.37
N VAL A 86 -6.70 -6.33 16.28
CA VAL A 86 -7.01 -7.18 15.13
C VAL A 86 -5.71 -7.65 14.45
N GLY A 87 -4.72 -6.78 14.30
CA GLY A 87 -3.41 -7.15 13.73
C GLY A 87 -2.67 -8.17 14.59
N PHE A 88 -2.66 -7.96 15.90
CA PHE A 88 -2.11 -8.95 16.84
C PHE A 88 -2.81 -10.31 16.70
N ALA A 89 -4.14 -10.34 16.67
CA ALA A 89 -4.91 -11.58 16.46
C ALA A 89 -4.59 -12.24 15.10
N GLY A 90 -4.44 -11.46 14.05
CA GLY A 90 -4.04 -11.96 12.73
C GLY A 90 -2.66 -12.62 12.75
N MET A 91 -1.68 -12.04 13.46
CA MET A 91 -0.34 -12.63 13.64
C MET A 91 -0.40 -13.93 14.45
N VAL A 92 -1.23 -13.99 15.49
CA VAL A 92 -1.47 -15.21 16.26
C VAL A 92 -2.04 -16.30 15.34
N VAL A 93 -3.03 -15.98 14.51
CA VAL A 93 -3.61 -16.98 13.57
C VAL A 93 -2.57 -17.42 12.53
N GLN A 94 -1.72 -16.54 12.02
CA GLN A 94 -0.62 -16.93 11.14
C GLN A 94 0.37 -17.86 11.87
N TYR A 95 0.69 -17.58 13.13
CA TYR A 95 1.53 -18.47 13.93
C TYR A 95 0.89 -19.84 14.14
N LEU A 96 -0.43 -19.90 14.38
CA LEU A 96 -1.14 -21.18 14.51
C LEU A 96 -1.01 -22.04 13.25
N SER A 97 -0.82 -21.46 12.05
CA SER A 97 -0.57 -22.23 10.83
C SER A 97 0.73 -23.03 10.85
N SER A 98 1.68 -22.66 11.73
CA SER A 98 2.91 -23.43 11.94
C SER A 98 2.75 -24.61 12.91
N LEU A 99 1.66 -24.61 13.70
CA LEU A 99 1.42 -25.60 14.75
C LEU A 99 0.38 -26.65 14.37
N VAL A 100 -0.60 -26.29 13.51
CA VAL A 100 -1.76 -27.13 13.23
C VAL A 100 -2.02 -27.28 11.72
N GLY A 101 -2.56 -28.43 11.34
CA GLY A 101 -3.11 -28.67 10.01
C GLY A 101 -2.10 -28.99 8.91
N ALA A 102 -0.82 -29.22 9.23
CA ALA A 102 0.19 -29.60 8.25
C ALA A 102 -0.07 -30.96 7.59
N ASP A 103 -0.71 -31.88 8.32
CA ASP A 103 -1.03 -33.24 7.89
C ASP A 103 -2.52 -33.43 7.57
N VAL A 104 -3.33 -32.38 7.64
CA VAL A 104 -4.77 -32.45 7.39
C VAL A 104 -5.07 -31.93 5.99
N ALA A 105 -5.36 -32.82 5.05
CA ALA A 105 -5.82 -32.47 3.72
C ALA A 105 -7.27 -31.99 3.76
N THR A 106 -7.56 -30.87 3.06
CA THR A 106 -8.91 -30.28 2.99
C THR A 106 -9.58 -30.52 1.65
N PHE A 107 -8.93 -30.15 0.58
CA PHE A 107 -9.37 -30.35 -0.81
C PHE A 107 -8.16 -30.50 -1.71
N SER A 108 -8.36 -30.73 -3.01
CA SER A 108 -7.27 -30.88 -3.98
C SER A 108 -7.38 -29.85 -5.11
N VAL A 109 -6.25 -29.30 -5.50
CA VAL A 109 -6.11 -28.40 -6.67
C VAL A 109 -5.11 -29.02 -7.63
N GLY A 110 -5.53 -29.28 -8.88
CA GLY A 110 -4.66 -29.92 -9.88
C GLY A 110 -4.14 -31.30 -9.46
N GLY A 111 -4.89 -32.06 -8.64
CA GLY A 111 -4.47 -33.36 -8.11
C GLY A 111 -3.57 -33.29 -6.86
N GLN A 112 -3.13 -32.11 -6.45
CA GLN A 112 -2.32 -31.90 -5.25
C GLN A 112 -3.20 -31.59 -4.04
N PRO A 113 -3.08 -32.31 -2.91
CA PRO A 113 -3.88 -32.04 -1.69
C PRO A 113 -3.44 -30.72 -1.06
N VAL A 114 -4.41 -29.87 -0.74
CA VAL A 114 -4.21 -28.60 -0.02
C VAL A 114 -4.40 -28.86 1.47
N MET A 115 -3.37 -28.56 2.25
CA MET A 115 -3.36 -28.77 3.68
C MET A 115 -4.04 -27.63 4.44
N LEU A 116 -4.65 -27.95 5.57
CA LEU A 116 -5.40 -27.01 6.40
C LEU A 116 -4.54 -25.83 6.87
N ASN A 117 -3.24 -26.03 7.11
CA ASN A 117 -2.33 -24.98 7.56
C ASN A 117 -2.20 -23.83 6.55
N LEU A 118 -2.31 -24.05 5.23
CA LEU A 118 -2.38 -22.97 4.25
C LEU A 118 -3.64 -22.12 4.46
N LEU A 119 -4.79 -22.74 4.69
CA LEU A 119 -6.04 -22.01 4.94
C LEU A 119 -5.98 -21.18 6.22
N VAL A 120 -5.37 -21.73 7.29
CA VAL A 120 -5.15 -21.00 8.55
C VAL A 120 -4.23 -19.81 8.32
N TYR A 121 -3.14 -19.98 7.55
CA TYR A 121 -2.26 -18.87 7.16
C TYR A 121 -3.02 -17.79 6.39
N LEU A 122 -3.80 -18.16 5.37
CA LEU A 122 -4.58 -17.23 4.55
C LEU A 122 -5.62 -16.48 5.37
N LEU A 123 -6.27 -17.16 6.34
CA LEU A 123 -7.18 -16.50 7.28
C LEU A 123 -6.44 -15.47 8.15
N GLY A 124 -5.26 -15.81 8.65
CA GLY A 124 -4.41 -14.88 9.41
C GLY A 124 -3.98 -13.67 8.56
N ALA A 125 -3.58 -13.89 7.31
CA ALA A 125 -3.23 -12.82 6.37
C ALA A 125 -4.45 -11.91 6.08
N PHE A 126 -5.64 -12.47 5.93
CA PHE A 126 -6.88 -11.72 5.74
C PHE A 126 -7.23 -10.85 6.96
N ILE A 127 -7.08 -11.39 8.18
CA ILE A 127 -7.29 -10.64 9.43
C ILE A 127 -6.26 -9.51 9.54
N CYS A 128 -4.98 -9.75 9.20
CA CYS A 128 -3.96 -8.72 9.13
C CYS A 128 -4.31 -7.63 8.12
N GLY A 129 -4.91 -7.99 6.97
CA GLY A 129 -5.41 -7.05 5.99
C GLY A 129 -6.49 -6.11 6.55
N PHE A 130 -7.37 -6.58 7.45
CA PHE A 130 -8.32 -5.72 8.17
C PHE A 130 -7.60 -4.69 9.03
N CYS A 131 -6.57 -5.11 9.79
CA CYS A 131 -5.76 -4.20 10.57
C CYS A 131 -5.14 -3.11 9.69
N VAL A 132 -4.47 -3.51 8.61
CA VAL A 132 -3.78 -2.59 7.69
C VAL A 132 -4.75 -1.60 7.05
N CYS A 133 -5.94 -2.07 6.64
CA CYS A 133 -7.01 -1.22 6.11
C CYS A 133 -7.48 -0.20 7.16
N MET A 134 -7.77 -0.64 8.38
CA MET A 134 -8.21 0.24 9.48
C MET A 134 -7.16 1.27 9.85
N LEU A 135 -5.88 0.89 9.95
CA LEU A 135 -4.78 1.81 10.23
C LEU A 135 -4.63 2.85 9.12
N ASN A 136 -4.68 2.46 7.84
CA ASN A 136 -4.64 3.39 6.72
C ASN A 136 -5.84 4.35 6.74
N THR A 137 -7.03 3.86 7.11
CA THR A 137 -8.24 4.70 7.26
C THR A 137 -8.07 5.76 8.33
N VAL A 138 -7.31 5.49 9.40
CA VAL A 138 -7.02 6.44 10.49
C VAL A 138 -5.88 7.37 10.15
N VAL A 139 -4.74 6.84 9.70
CA VAL A 139 -3.47 7.57 9.64
C VAL A 139 -3.47 8.65 8.56
N ASN A 140 -4.01 8.34 7.37
CA ASN A 140 -4.01 9.29 6.25
C ASN A 140 -4.85 10.56 6.57
N PRO A 141 -6.13 10.48 6.98
CA PRO A 141 -6.88 11.68 7.29
C PRO A 141 -6.38 12.40 8.55
N MET A 142 -5.80 11.67 9.52
CA MET A 142 -5.21 12.28 10.70
C MET A 142 -3.99 13.13 10.34
N LEU A 143 -3.07 12.63 9.51
CA LEU A 143 -1.93 13.42 9.05
C LEU A 143 -2.36 14.62 8.19
N ASN A 144 -3.39 14.45 7.36
CA ASN A 144 -3.96 15.55 6.60
C ASN A 144 -4.51 16.64 7.53
N LEU A 145 -5.27 16.25 8.56
CA LEU A 145 -5.84 17.15 9.57
C LEU A 145 -4.75 17.88 10.38
N LEU A 146 -3.74 17.14 10.86
CA LEU A 146 -2.63 17.69 11.65
C LEU A 146 -1.77 18.68 10.83
N GLY A 147 -1.69 18.48 9.50
CA GLY A 147 -1.08 19.41 8.56
C GLY A 147 -1.95 20.62 8.22
N GLY A 148 -3.21 20.66 8.65
CA GLY A 148 -4.18 21.70 8.29
C GLY A 148 -4.74 21.57 6.89
N GLY A 149 -4.66 20.38 6.29
CA GLY A 149 -5.10 20.11 4.92
C GLY A 149 -4.15 20.64 3.84
N GLY A 150 -4.58 20.59 2.57
CA GLY A 150 -3.85 21.13 1.44
C GLY A 150 -2.40 20.65 1.31
N ASN A 151 -1.50 21.55 0.94
CA ASN A 151 -0.09 21.20 0.69
C ASN A 151 0.65 20.67 1.92
N ARG A 152 0.39 21.22 3.11
CA ARG A 152 1.02 20.75 4.36
C ARG A 152 0.49 19.39 4.78
N GLY A 153 -0.80 19.14 4.62
CA GLY A 153 -1.39 17.83 4.83
C GLY A 153 -0.77 16.78 3.93
N ASN A 154 -0.63 17.11 2.63
CA ASN A 154 0.08 16.26 1.68
C ASN A 154 1.54 16.02 2.09
N GLN A 155 2.26 17.05 2.54
CA GLN A 155 3.63 16.93 3.01
C GLN A 155 3.77 15.90 4.14
N LEU A 156 2.89 15.93 5.15
CA LEU A 156 2.91 14.97 6.25
C LEU A 156 2.59 13.55 5.77
N ILE A 157 1.63 13.38 4.86
CA ILE A 157 1.31 12.08 4.27
C ILE A 157 2.52 11.53 3.50
N GLN A 158 3.21 12.34 2.70
CA GLN A 158 4.41 11.92 1.96
C GLN A 158 5.58 11.58 2.89
N THR A 159 5.76 12.33 3.99
CA THR A 159 6.78 12.02 5.01
C THR A 159 6.49 10.67 5.66
N GLY A 160 5.24 10.42 6.06
CA GLY A 160 4.81 9.12 6.57
C GLY A 160 5.01 8.00 5.53
N GLY A 161 4.67 8.28 4.26
CA GLY A 161 4.90 7.39 3.13
C GLY A 161 6.38 7.04 2.91
N THR A 162 7.30 7.98 3.15
CA THR A 162 8.74 7.72 3.11
C THR A 162 9.16 6.71 4.18
N LEU A 163 8.68 6.87 5.42
CA LEU A 163 8.92 5.92 6.50
C LEU A 163 8.28 4.55 6.22
N ASN A 164 7.10 4.54 5.63
CA ASN A 164 6.45 3.33 5.14
C ASN A 164 7.34 2.59 4.13
N SER A 165 7.87 3.28 3.12
CA SER A 165 8.76 2.69 2.11
C SER A 165 10.08 2.21 2.71
N LEU A 166 10.68 2.98 3.64
CA LEU A 166 11.88 2.56 4.35
C LEU A 166 11.66 1.24 5.12
N THR A 167 10.56 1.16 5.87
CA THR A 167 10.20 -0.07 6.59
C THR A 167 9.93 -1.22 5.63
N GLY A 168 9.26 -0.95 4.50
CA GLY A 168 9.03 -1.95 3.44
C GLY A 168 10.31 -2.51 2.85
N THR A 169 11.35 -1.70 2.72
CA THR A 169 12.67 -2.12 2.27
C THR A 169 13.41 -2.92 3.36
N LEU A 170 13.32 -2.49 4.62
CA LEU A 170 14.00 -3.15 5.75
C LEU A 170 13.34 -4.48 6.14
N THR A 171 12.04 -4.66 5.92
CA THR A 171 11.32 -5.88 6.32
C THR A 171 11.86 -7.14 5.64
N PRO A 172 12.02 -7.23 4.31
CA PRO A 172 12.63 -8.39 3.66
C PRO A 172 14.09 -8.65 4.10
N LEU A 173 14.85 -7.57 4.39
CA LEU A 173 16.20 -7.70 4.93
C LEU A 173 16.20 -8.36 6.30
N LEU A 174 15.30 -7.92 7.20
CA LEU A 174 15.12 -8.52 8.52
C LEU A 174 14.72 -10.01 8.40
N VAL A 175 13.82 -10.31 7.50
CA VAL A 175 13.41 -11.70 7.21
C VAL A 175 14.59 -12.52 6.73
N GLY A 176 15.39 -12.01 5.77
CA GLY A 176 16.58 -12.68 5.26
C GLY A 176 17.63 -12.96 6.35
N VAL A 177 17.83 -12.03 7.29
CA VAL A 177 18.73 -12.21 8.43
C VAL A 177 18.22 -13.27 9.42
N LEU A 178 16.91 -13.33 9.65
CA LEU A 178 16.32 -14.26 10.64
C LEU A 178 16.12 -15.68 10.11
N ILE A 179 15.78 -15.82 8.83
CA ILE A 179 15.38 -17.11 8.24
C ILE A 179 16.45 -17.63 7.27
N GLY A 180 17.29 -16.74 6.72
CA GLY A 180 18.21 -17.06 5.65
C GLY A 180 17.50 -17.21 4.29
N SER A 181 18.04 -18.07 3.42
CA SER A 181 17.42 -18.36 2.12
C SER A 181 16.24 -19.33 2.29
N VAL A 182 15.09 -18.99 1.68
CA VAL A 182 13.94 -19.90 1.63
C VAL A 182 14.27 -21.06 0.70
N THR A 183 14.13 -22.28 1.21
CA THR A 183 14.39 -23.54 0.49
C THR A 183 13.15 -24.43 0.57
N ASP A 184 13.13 -25.54 -0.14
CA ASP A 184 12.04 -26.55 -0.10
C ASP A 184 11.83 -27.15 1.30
N ARG A 185 12.79 -27.00 2.20
CA ARG A 185 12.75 -27.45 3.59
C ARG A 185 12.25 -26.37 4.56
N THR A 186 12.16 -25.12 4.13
CA THR A 186 11.72 -24.02 4.97
C THR A 186 10.23 -24.15 5.27
N ALA A 187 9.89 -24.23 6.55
CA ALA A 187 8.52 -24.36 7.03
C ALA A 187 8.03 -23.07 7.69
N MET A 188 6.72 -22.96 7.91
CA MET A 188 6.13 -21.84 8.65
C MET A 188 6.60 -21.77 10.11
N SER A 189 7.11 -22.86 10.69
CA SER A 189 7.76 -22.87 12.01
C SER A 189 9.03 -22.03 12.06
N ASP A 190 9.79 -21.95 10.94
CA ASP A 190 11.06 -21.25 10.88
C ASP A 190 10.87 -19.72 10.90
N VAL A 191 9.67 -19.25 10.54
CA VAL A 191 9.30 -17.84 10.63
C VAL A 191 8.69 -17.44 11.99
N ALA A 192 8.55 -18.37 12.93
CA ALA A 192 7.98 -18.08 14.25
C ALA A 192 8.68 -16.92 14.99
N PRO A 193 10.03 -16.79 14.99
CA PRO A 193 10.70 -15.65 15.61
C PRO A 193 10.25 -14.30 15.04
N LEU A 194 10.06 -14.22 13.71
CA LEU A 194 9.56 -13.02 13.05
C LEU A 194 8.11 -12.70 13.46
N LEU A 195 7.25 -13.72 13.55
CA LEU A 195 5.86 -13.56 14.01
C LEU A 195 5.80 -13.09 15.47
N PHE A 196 6.69 -13.59 16.34
CA PHE A 196 6.79 -13.09 17.73
C PHE A 196 7.27 -11.64 17.79
N ILE A 197 8.23 -11.22 16.96
CA ILE A 197 8.63 -9.82 16.84
C ILE A 197 7.45 -8.98 16.39
N ALA A 198 6.69 -9.42 15.38
CA ALA A 198 5.51 -8.72 14.89
C ALA A 198 4.45 -8.57 15.99
N MET A 199 4.12 -9.65 16.70
CA MET A 199 3.20 -9.60 17.84
C MET A 199 3.68 -8.64 18.93
N GLY A 200 4.98 -8.66 19.26
CA GLY A 200 5.59 -7.74 20.21
C GLY A 200 5.46 -6.27 19.77
N VAL A 201 5.68 -5.97 18.50
CA VAL A 201 5.51 -4.63 17.91
C VAL A 201 4.06 -4.18 18.00
N PHE A 202 3.08 -5.04 17.68
CA PHE A 202 1.65 -4.73 17.83
C PHE A 202 1.27 -4.46 19.29
N ALA A 203 1.73 -5.30 20.22
CA ALA A 203 1.46 -5.12 21.64
C ALA A 203 2.08 -3.82 22.17
N LEU A 204 3.32 -3.54 21.80
CA LEU A 204 4.00 -2.28 22.18
C LEU A 204 3.25 -1.07 21.60
N ALA A 205 2.88 -1.09 20.33
CA ALA A 205 2.12 -0.02 19.70
C ALA A 205 0.77 0.21 20.38
N PHE A 206 0.07 -0.86 20.73
CA PHE A 206 -1.19 -0.78 21.46
C PHE A 206 -1.00 -0.10 22.82
N VAL A 207 0.00 -0.52 23.60
CA VAL A 207 0.32 0.06 24.91
C VAL A 207 0.71 1.54 24.77
N VAL A 208 1.61 1.88 23.84
CA VAL A 208 2.01 3.28 23.60
C VAL A 208 0.80 4.14 23.25
N LEU A 209 -0.06 3.65 22.34
CA LEU A 209 -1.24 4.39 21.90
C LEU A 209 -2.27 4.62 23.03
N LEU A 210 -2.35 3.74 24.03
CA LEU A 210 -3.21 3.98 25.20
C LEU A 210 -2.86 5.29 25.92
N PHE A 211 -1.56 5.60 26.02
CA PHE A 211 -1.06 6.77 26.75
C PHE A 211 -0.90 8.03 25.88
N VAL A 212 -0.90 7.90 24.56
CA VAL A 212 -0.79 9.04 23.64
C VAL A 212 -2.15 9.69 23.43
N ASP A 213 -2.25 11.01 23.64
CA ASP A 213 -3.43 11.78 23.29
C ASP A 213 -3.41 12.12 21.81
N ILE A 214 -4.39 11.62 21.07
CA ILE A 214 -4.62 11.94 19.66
C ILE A 214 -5.74 12.98 19.59
N PRO A 215 -5.51 14.13 18.91
CA PRO A 215 -6.55 15.13 18.73
C PRO A 215 -7.71 14.51 17.92
N GLU A 216 -8.90 14.53 18.49
CA GLU A 216 -10.10 14.11 17.77
C GLU A 216 -10.74 15.33 17.08
N PRO A 217 -11.12 15.25 15.80
CA PRO A 217 -11.91 16.28 15.17
C PRO A 217 -13.17 16.56 16.00
N LYS A 218 -13.61 17.81 16.05
CA LYS A 218 -14.90 18.12 16.69
C LYS A 218 -15.97 17.28 16.00
N ARG A 219 -16.48 16.28 16.70
CA ARG A 219 -17.57 15.47 16.19
C ARG A 219 -18.76 16.40 15.95
N SER A 220 -19.15 16.56 14.69
CA SER A 220 -20.49 17.03 14.41
C SER A 220 -21.44 16.06 15.14
N ARG A 221 -22.23 16.57 16.09
CA ARG A 221 -23.26 15.77 16.76
C ARG A 221 -24.08 15.13 15.61
N ILE A 222 -23.94 13.82 15.45
CA ILE A 222 -24.91 13.08 14.65
C ILE A 222 -26.25 13.38 15.36
N ILE A 223 -27.05 14.25 14.77
CA ILE A 223 -28.39 14.54 15.27
C ILE A 223 -29.10 13.18 15.21
N ARG A 224 -29.27 12.56 16.37
CA ARG A 224 -30.01 11.30 16.49
C ARG A 224 -31.41 11.56 15.95
N GLY A 225 -31.69 11.12 14.72
CA GLY A 225 -33.01 11.18 14.11
C GLY A 225 -33.13 11.82 12.73
N GLY A 226 -32.14 12.55 12.23
CA GLY A 226 -32.14 13.08 10.86
C GLY A 226 -31.23 12.26 9.93
N ARG A 227 -31.76 11.69 8.86
CA ARG A 227 -30.93 11.25 7.73
C ARG A 227 -30.32 12.50 7.10
N ASP A 228 -28.99 12.61 7.13
CA ASP A 228 -28.30 13.69 6.41
C ASP A 228 -28.70 13.57 4.92
N LYS A 229 -29.13 14.69 4.32
CA LYS A 229 -29.56 14.73 2.91
C LYS A 229 -28.42 14.33 1.97
N TYR A 230 -27.18 14.56 2.39
CA TYR A 230 -25.97 14.32 1.64
C TYR A 230 -25.13 13.21 2.28
N SER A 231 -24.27 12.63 1.47
CA SER A 231 -23.33 11.57 1.89
C SER A 231 -21.98 11.76 1.17
N PRO A 232 -20.92 11.05 1.54
CA PRO A 232 -19.66 11.09 0.79
C PRO A 232 -19.84 10.82 -0.72
N TRP A 233 -20.80 10.00 -1.09
CA TRP A 233 -21.13 9.68 -2.48
C TRP A 233 -21.63 10.89 -3.29
N SER A 234 -22.05 11.96 -2.62
CA SER A 234 -22.50 13.19 -3.26
C SER A 234 -21.37 14.06 -3.81
N PHE A 235 -20.12 13.77 -3.42
CA PHE A 235 -18.95 14.56 -3.84
C PHE A 235 -18.27 13.94 -5.06
N ARG A 236 -18.39 14.60 -6.21
CA ARG A 236 -17.85 14.15 -7.49
C ARG A 236 -16.33 13.89 -7.43
N HIS A 237 -15.57 14.82 -6.83
CA HIS A 237 -14.11 14.70 -6.77
C HIS A 237 -13.66 13.52 -5.90
N LEU A 238 -14.39 13.15 -4.85
CA LEU A 238 -14.16 11.94 -4.09
C LEU A 238 -14.42 10.71 -4.96
N MET A 239 -15.54 10.64 -5.66
CA MET A 239 -15.88 9.47 -6.46
C MET A 239 -14.90 9.20 -7.58
N LEU A 240 -14.45 10.27 -8.26
CA LEU A 240 -13.39 10.14 -9.26
C LEU A 240 -12.03 9.79 -8.62
N GLY A 241 -11.75 10.27 -7.41
CA GLY A 241 -10.57 9.92 -6.65
C GLY A 241 -10.56 8.48 -6.17
N VAL A 242 -11.71 7.92 -5.85
CA VAL A 242 -11.92 6.50 -5.49
C VAL A 242 -11.57 5.57 -6.67
N VAL A 243 -11.91 5.97 -7.91
CA VAL A 243 -11.45 5.26 -9.11
C VAL A 243 -9.95 5.48 -9.37
N ALA A 244 -9.45 6.69 -9.11
CA ALA A 244 -8.03 6.99 -9.28
C ALA A 244 -7.14 6.16 -8.34
N ILE A 245 -7.54 5.95 -7.08
CA ILE A 245 -6.76 5.12 -6.15
C ILE A 245 -6.80 3.64 -6.55
N PHE A 246 -7.93 3.14 -7.06
CA PHE A 246 -8.02 1.77 -7.59
C PHE A 246 -6.99 1.54 -8.70
N PHE A 247 -6.92 2.44 -9.66
CA PHE A 247 -5.94 2.36 -10.74
C PHE A 247 -4.51 2.57 -10.24
N TYR A 248 -4.31 3.54 -9.35
CA TYR A 248 -2.98 3.82 -8.82
C TYR A 248 -2.36 2.60 -8.13
N VAL A 249 -3.09 1.95 -7.21
CA VAL A 249 -2.55 0.77 -6.51
C VAL A 249 -2.32 -0.39 -7.48
N GLY A 250 -3.19 -0.51 -8.50
CA GLY A 250 -2.97 -1.44 -9.60
C GLY A 250 -1.69 -1.17 -10.38
N ILE A 251 -1.37 0.10 -10.65
CA ILE A 251 -0.13 0.52 -11.33
C ILE A 251 1.09 0.28 -10.43
N GLU A 252 1.00 0.69 -9.15
CA GLU A 252 2.08 0.57 -8.16
C GLU A 252 2.58 -0.87 -8.02
N VAL A 253 1.65 -1.82 -7.98
CA VAL A 253 1.95 -3.25 -7.86
C VAL A 253 2.21 -3.89 -9.22
N GLY A 254 1.47 -3.50 -10.25
CA GLY A 254 1.50 -4.12 -11.57
C GLY A 254 2.80 -3.89 -12.32
N ILE A 255 3.35 -2.66 -12.29
CA ILE A 255 4.59 -2.35 -13.02
C ILE A 255 5.75 -3.26 -12.60
N PRO A 256 6.14 -3.34 -11.31
CA PRO A 256 7.26 -4.18 -10.89
C PRO A 256 6.96 -5.68 -10.98
N ALA A 257 5.71 -6.10 -10.80
CA ALA A 257 5.33 -7.50 -10.91
C ALA A 257 5.47 -8.00 -12.35
N GLU A 258 4.92 -7.28 -13.32
CA GLU A 258 4.98 -7.65 -14.72
C GLU A 258 6.41 -7.52 -15.30
N LEU A 259 7.18 -6.52 -14.83
CA LEU A 259 8.60 -6.41 -15.16
C LEU A 259 9.38 -7.63 -14.65
N ASN A 260 9.12 -8.07 -13.44
CA ASN A 260 9.73 -9.27 -12.89
C ASN A 260 9.41 -10.50 -13.75
N PHE A 261 8.15 -10.71 -14.13
CA PHE A 261 7.75 -11.80 -15.02
C PHE A 261 8.43 -11.72 -16.38
N TYR A 262 8.49 -10.53 -16.99
CA TYR A 262 9.15 -10.30 -18.28
C TYR A 262 10.64 -10.69 -18.28
N LEU A 263 11.37 -10.33 -17.22
CA LEU A 263 12.80 -10.65 -17.10
C LEU A 263 13.05 -12.09 -16.62
N SER A 264 12.10 -12.69 -15.92
CA SER A 264 12.19 -14.05 -15.38
C SER A 264 11.78 -15.13 -16.37
N ASP A 265 11.01 -14.79 -17.40
CA ASP A 265 10.52 -15.75 -18.40
C ASP A 265 11.71 -16.43 -19.10
N PRO A 266 11.81 -17.79 -19.07
CA PRO A 266 12.87 -18.53 -19.74
C PRO A 266 12.97 -18.26 -21.25
N LEU A 267 11.86 -17.88 -21.88
CA LEU A 267 11.78 -17.48 -23.29
C LEU A 267 11.93 -15.97 -23.48
N GLY A 268 12.09 -15.23 -22.40
CA GLY A 268 12.23 -13.78 -22.38
C GLY A 268 13.66 -13.31 -22.64
N PRO A 269 13.89 -11.99 -22.57
CA PRO A 269 15.17 -11.39 -22.96
C PRO A 269 16.32 -11.68 -21.99
N VAL A 270 16.04 -12.12 -20.77
CA VAL A 270 17.05 -12.39 -19.73
C VAL A 270 16.95 -13.82 -19.19
N GLY A 271 15.73 -14.33 -19.01
CA GLY A 271 15.48 -15.70 -18.56
C GLY A 271 15.92 -16.02 -17.13
N SER A 272 15.96 -15.01 -16.25
CA SER A 272 16.47 -15.16 -14.88
C SER A 272 15.57 -14.51 -13.82
N ALA A 273 14.97 -15.34 -12.98
CA ALA A 273 14.14 -14.88 -11.88
C ALA A 273 14.93 -14.04 -10.83
N ALA A 274 16.21 -14.36 -10.63
CA ALA A 274 17.08 -13.59 -9.75
C ALA A 274 17.29 -12.18 -10.30
N VAL A 275 17.54 -12.02 -11.59
CA VAL A 275 17.68 -10.70 -12.23
C VAL A 275 16.34 -9.96 -12.23
N GLY A 276 15.23 -10.64 -12.56
CA GLY A 276 13.89 -10.03 -12.53
C GLY A 276 13.56 -9.45 -11.15
N GLY A 277 13.78 -10.21 -10.09
CA GLY A 277 13.57 -9.76 -8.72
C GLY A 277 14.51 -8.62 -8.32
N ALA A 278 15.80 -8.72 -8.65
CA ALA A 278 16.79 -7.69 -8.32
C ALA A 278 16.51 -6.34 -9.01
N VAL A 279 16.08 -6.37 -10.27
CA VAL A 279 15.71 -5.16 -11.03
C VAL A 279 14.40 -4.57 -10.52
N ALA A 280 13.39 -5.39 -10.23
CA ALA A 280 12.13 -4.94 -9.64
C ALA A 280 12.32 -4.29 -8.26
N ALA A 281 13.31 -4.74 -7.48
CA ALA A 281 13.65 -4.12 -6.19
C ALA A 281 14.09 -2.65 -6.35
N VAL A 282 14.75 -2.29 -7.44
CA VAL A 282 15.15 -0.90 -7.70
C VAL A 282 13.95 0.01 -7.94
N TYR A 283 12.84 -0.49 -8.51
CA TYR A 283 11.58 0.27 -8.60
C TYR A 283 11.10 0.73 -7.21
N TRP A 284 11.09 -0.17 -6.22
CA TRP A 284 10.68 0.15 -4.86
C TRP A 284 11.65 1.12 -4.16
N LEU A 285 12.95 0.97 -4.42
CA LEU A 285 13.97 1.90 -3.92
C LEU A 285 13.76 3.31 -4.49
N LEU A 286 13.52 3.43 -5.80
CA LEU A 286 13.22 4.71 -6.44
C LEU A 286 11.91 5.31 -5.92
N MET A 287 10.92 4.49 -5.60
CA MET A 287 9.68 4.93 -4.98
C MET A 287 9.93 5.53 -3.58
N MET A 288 10.82 4.96 -2.78
CA MET A 288 11.24 5.55 -1.50
C MET A 288 11.91 6.91 -1.71
N VAL A 289 12.83 7.02 -2.65
CA VAL A 289 13.53 8.28 -2.98
C VAL A 289 12.53 9.34 -3.45
N GLY A 290 11.59 8.97 -4.32
CA GLY A 290 10.56 9.87 -4.82
C GLY A 290 9.61 10.37 -3.72
N ARG A 291 9.22 9.53 -2.76
CA ARG A 291 8.43 9.94 -1.59
C ARG A 291 9.17 10.95 -0.71
N ALA A 292 10.46 10.71 -0.46
CA ALA A 292 11.30 11.63 0.29
C ALA A 292 11.44 12.99 -0.42
N ALA A 293 11.69 12.99 -1.73
CA ALA A 293 11.74 14.21 -2.55
C ALA A 293 10.39 14.94 -2.55
N SER A 294 9.28 14.22 -2.71
CA SER A 294 7.94 14.81 -2.65
C SER A 294 7.65 15.42 -1.28
N ALA A 295 8.02 14.78 -0.19
CA ALA A 295 7.87 15.34 1.16
C ALA A 295 8.58 16.69 1.28
N ALA A 296 9.77 16.85 0.68
CA ALA A 296 10.52 18.10 0.72
C ALA A 296 9.86 19.23 -0.09
N ILE A 297 9.21 18.92 -1.21
CA ILE A 297 8.63 19.93 -2.13
C ILE A 297 7.13 20.17 -1.91
N SER A 298 6.39 19.24 -1.32
CA SER A 298 4.93 19.28 -1.19
C SER A 298 4.41 20.49 -0.42
N GLY A 299 5.21 21.08 0.46
CA GLY A 299 4.85 22.33 1.14
C GLY A 299 4.82 23.56 0.23
N LYS A 300 5.51 23.52 -0.91
CA LYS A 300 5.70 24.66 -1.84
C LYS A 300 4.94 24.49 -3.15
N VAL A 301 4.78 23.26 -3.63
CA VAL A 301 4.13 22.94 -4.92
C VAL A 301 2.75 22.37 -4.67
N SER A 302 1.74 22.81 -5.41
CA SER A 302 0.38 22.34 -5.24
C SER A 302 0.28 20.82 -5.51
N THR A 303 -0.52 20.13 -4.70
CA THR A 303 -0.78 18.68 -4.83
C THR A 303 -1.25 18.31 -6.24
N ARG A 304 -2.08 19.16 -6.86
CA ARG A 304 -2.59 18.96 -8.22
C ARG A 304 -1.48 19.06 -9.27
N THR A 305 -0.59 20.04 -9.15
CA THR A 305 0.55 20.22 -10.05
C THR A 305 1.51 19.02 -9.95
N GLN A 306 1.81 18.57 -8.73
CA GLN A 306 2.65 17.39 -8.52
C GLN A 306 2.06 16.15 -9.20
N LEU A 307 0.77 15.85 -8.93
CA LEU A 307 0.11 14.68 -9.51
C LEU A 307 0.06 14.75 -11.05
N SER A 308 -0.25 15.92 -11.62
CA SER A 308 -0.29 16.09 -13.08
C SER A 308 1.07 15.87 -13.73
N ALA A 309 2.12 16.44 -13.15
CA ALA A 309 3.48 16.34 -13.69
C ALA A 309 3.98 14.89 -13.69
N VAL A 310 3.81 14.16 -12.57
CA VAL A 310 4.29 12.79 -12.50
C VAL A 310 3.42 11.81 -13.29
N ALA A 311 2.11 12.04 -13.39
CA ALA A 311 1.25 11.22 -14.23
C ALA A 311 1.62 11.36 -15.71
N LEU A 312 1.87 12.60 -16.19
CA LEU A 312 2.32 12.85 -17.55
C LEU A 312 3.69 12.21 -17.82
N LEU A 313 4.66 12.40 -16.90
CA LEU A 313 5.99 11.80 -17.03
C LEU A 313 5.90 10.27 -17.06
N ALA A 314 5.09 9.67 -16.18
CA ALA A 314 4.90 8.22 -16.14
C ALA A 314 4.31 7.69 -17.45
N ILE A 315 3.33 8.39 -18.05
CA ILE A 315 2.78 8.03 -19.36
C ILE A 315 3.89 8.03 -20.42
N VAL A 316 4.73 9.06 -20.46
CA VAL A 316 5.84 9.14 -21.41
C VAL A 316 6.81 7.97 -21.21
N LEU A 317 7.20 7.69 -19.96
CA LEU A 317 8.11 6.57 -19.65
C LEU A 317 7.52 5.21 -20.08
N ILE A 318 6.24 4.97 -19.81
CA ILE A 318 5.55 3.72 -20.22
C ILE A 318 5.48 3.61 -21.74
N VAL A 319 5.09 4.67 -22.43
CA VAL A 319 5.00 4.65 -23.91
C VAL A 319 6.38 4.42 -24.51
N VAL A 320 7.43 5.06 -24.00
CA VAL A 320 8.81 4.81 -24.45
C VAL A 320 9.22 3.37 -24.17
N ALA A 321 8.91 2.81 -23.00
CA ALA A 321 9.21 1.42 -22.68
C ALA A 321 8.55 0.43 -23.64
N ILE A 322 7.32 0.71 -24.10
CA ILE A 322 6.59 -0.12 -25.07
C ILE A 322 7.21 -0.07 -26.46
N ILE A 323 7.68 1.12 -26.89
CA ILE A 323 8.16 1.35 -28.26
C ILE A 323 9.62 0.93 -28.45
N VAL A 324 10.43 0.99 -27.40
CA VAL A 324 11.85 0.65 -27.46
C VAL A 324 12.03 -0.82 -27.86
N PRO A 325 12.89 -1.12 -28.86
CA PRO A 325 13.15 -2.50 -29.29
C PRO A 325 13.74 -3.33 -28.14
N SER A 326 13.27 -4.56 -27.99
CA SER A 326 13.76 -5.53 -27.00
C SER A 326 15.24 -5.91 -27.18
N THR A 327 15.79 -5.65 -28.36
CA THR A 327 17.21 -5.85 -28.70
C THR A 327 18.14 -4.80 -28.10
N SER A 328 17.61 -3.64 -27.70
CA SER A 328 18.39 -2.59 -27.04
C SER A 328 18.60 -2.95 -25.56
N HIS A 329 19.86 -3.17 -25.16
CA HIS A 329 20.23 -3.53 -23.78
C HIS A 329 20.99 -2.40 -23.09
N ILE A 330 20.89 -2.36 -21.78
CA ILE A 330 21.62 -1.43 -20.92
C ILE A 330 22.07 -2.16 -19.65
N ALA A 331 23.23 -1.78 -19.13
CA ALA A 331 23.66 -2.20 -17.82
C ALA A 331 22.95 -1.33 -16.75
N MET A 332 22.15 -1.93 -15.88
CA MET A 332 21.47 -1.23 -14.79
C MET A 332 21.65 -1.95 -13.45
N PRO A 333 21.65 -1.20 -12.35
CA PRO A 333 21.75 -1.81 -11.04
C PRO A 333 20.51 -2.64 -10.73
N GLY A 334 20.71 -3.78 -10.11
CA GLY A 334 19.69 -4.54 -9.42
C GLY A 334 20.14 -4.80 -8.00
N TYR A 335 19.22 -5.06 -7.11
CA TYR A 335 19.50 -5.32 -5.70
C TYR A 335 18.93 -6.67 -5.28
N SER A 336 19.78 -7.52 -4.72
CA SER A 336 19.38 -8.75 -4.03
C SER A 336 19.84 -8.72 -2.56
N VAL A 337 19.12 -9.47 -1.71
CA VAL A 337 19.50 -9.56 -0.29
C VAL A 337 20.81 -10.33 -0.11
N ALA A 338 21.09 -11.30 -1.00
CA ALA A 338 22.28 -12.15 -0.91
C ALA A 338 23.56 -11.42 -1.36
N ASP A 339 23.48 -10.69 -2.49
CA ASP A 339 24.65 -10.20 -3.20
C ASP A 339 24.78 -8.67 -3.19
N GLY A 340 23.78 -7.95 -2.64
CA GLY A 340 23.73 -6.50 -2.63
C GLY A 340 23.42 -5.92 -4.02
N PHE A 341 24.05 -4.78 -4.35
CA PHE A 341 23.92 -4.15 -5.65
C PHE A 341 24.86 -4.79 -6.67
N GLN A 342 24.31 -5.24 -7.79
CA GLN A 342 25.04 -5.76 -8.94
C GLN A 342 24.53 -5.10 -10.21
N MET A 343 25.36 -5.11 -11.27
CA MET A 343 25.00 -4.59 -12.58
C MET A 343 24.55 -5.75 -13.50
N PHE A 344 23.36 -5.62 -14.06
CA PHE A 344 22.78 -6.61 -14.96
C PHE A 344 22.55 -6.02 -16.35
N GLN A 345 22.80 -6.79 -17.39
CA GLN A 345 22.42 -6.45 -18.76
C GLN A 345 20.94 -6.78 -18.94
N VAL A 346 20.12 -5.75 -19.13
CA VAL A 346 18.67 -5.89 -19.28
C VAL A 346 18.17 -5.06 -20.48
N PRO A 347 16.99 -5.37 -21.03
CA PRO A 347 16.40 -4.52 -22.07
C PRO A 347 16.25 -3.08 -21.60
N LEU A 348 16.48 -2.14 -22.49
CA LEU A 348 16.38 -0.70 -22.19
C LEU A 348 14.98 -0.31 -21.70
N SER A 349 13.93 -1.04 -22.12
CA SER A 349 12.57 -0.88 -21.59
C SER A 349 12.48 -1.02 -20.08
N ALA A 350 13.27 -1.91 -19.46
CA ALA A 350 13.30 -2.12 -18.01
C ALA A 350 13.71 -0.84 -17.27
N LEU A 351 14.65 -0.05 -17.80
CA LEU A 351 15.05 1.22 -17.21
C LEU A 351 13.86 2.19 -17.09
N PHE A 352 13.09 2.36 -18.16
CA PHE A 352 11.94 3.27 -18.17
C PHE A 352 10.84 2.79 -17.21
N LEU A 353 10.61 1.48 -17.11
CA LEU A 353 9.65 0.91 -16.17
C LEU A 353 10.09 1.10 -14.72
N VAL A 354 11.37 0.93 -14.41
CA VAL A 354 11.91 1.16 -13.07
C VAL A 354 11.85 2.64 -12.68
N LEU A 355 12.14 3.55 -13.62
CA LEU A 355 12.01 5.00 -13.39
C LEU A 355 10.57 5.44 -13.07
N CYS A 356 9.54 4.68 -13.49
CA CYS A 356 8.17 4.93 -13.08
C CYS A 356 7.99 4.88 -11.56
N GLY A 357 8.87 4.19 -10.82
CA GLY A 357 8.87 4.19 -9.35
C GLY A 357 8.98 5.58 -8.74
N LEU A 358 9.78 6.48 -9.35
CA LEU A 358 9.84 7.88 -8.94
C LEU A 358 8.49 8.61 -9.15
N CYS A 359 7.81 8.31 -10.25
CA CYS A 359 6.53 8.95 -10.58
C CYS A 359 5.39 8.45 -9.69
N THR A 360 5.29 7.13 -9.49
CA THR A 360 4.23 6.51 -8.68
C THR A 360 4.36 6.85 -7.19
N SER A 361 5.56 7.19 -6.74
CA SER A 361 5.91 7.41 -5.33
C SER A 361 4.99 8.39 -4.59
N LEU A 362 4.60 9.50 -5.23
CA LEU A 362 3.82 10.56 -4.61
C LEU A 362 2.32 10.51 -4.92
N MET A 363 1.90 9.63 -5.84
CA MET A 363 0.51 9.60 -6.32
C MET A 363 -0.48 9.25 -5.21
N TRP A 364 -0.14 8.30 -4.31
CA TRP A 364 -1.00 7.93 -3.17
C TRP A 364 -1.43 9.16 -2.36
N GLY A 365 -0.46 9.90 -1.82
CA GLY A 365 -0.74 11.05 -0.96
C GLY A 365 -1.47 12.17 -1.72
N CYS A 366 -1.10 12.40 -3.00
CA CYS A 366 -1.75 13.39 -3.83
C CYS A 366 -3.21 13.04 -4.11
N ILE A 367 -3.50 11.80 -4.50
CA ILE A 367 -4.87 11.35 -4.81
C ILE A 367 -5.71 11.39 -3.52
N PHE A 368 -5.19 10.89 -2.39
CA PHE A 368 -5.90 10.93 -1.12
C PHE A 368 -6.22 12.37 -0.70
N ASN A 369 -5.21 13.25 -0.68
CA ASN A 369 -5.37 14.64 -0.24
C ASN A 369 -6.42 15.39 -1.10
N LEU A 370 -6.37 15.23 -2.43
CA LEU A 370 -7.33 15.82 -3.35
C LEU A 370 -8.74 15.22 -3.21
N SER A 371 -8.84 13.94 -2.87
CA SER A 371 -10.13 13.25 -2.70
C SER A 371 -10.88 13.68 -1.46
N VAL A 372 -10.16 14.01 -0.38
CA VAL A 372 -10.78 14.41 0.89
C VAL A 372 -10.86 15.93 1.06
N GLU A 373 -10.38 16.71 0.10
CA GLU A 373 -10.38 18.17 0.16
C GLU A 373 -11.80 18.73 0.29
N GLY A 374 -12.07 19.48 1.38
CA GLY A 374 -13.34 20.15 1.61
C GLY A 374 -14.51 19.23 1.97
N LEU A 375 -14.27 18.01 2.46
CA LEU A 375 -15.33 17.09 2.88
C LEU A 375 -15.82 17.29 4.31
N GLY A 376 -15.07 18.00 5.17
CA GLY A 376 -15.44 18.27 6.55
C GLY A 376 -15.89 17.01 7.30
N LYS A 377 -17.13 17.00 7.81
CA LYS A 377 -17.73 15.89 8.58
C LYS A 377 -17.85 14.56 7.82
N TYR A 378 -17.69 14.56 6.49
CA TYR A 378 -17.76 13.34 5.68
C TYR A 378 -16.38 12.67 5.50
N THR A 379 -15.30 13.29 5.98
CA THR A 379 -13.92 12.82 5.74
C THR A 379 -13.68 11.40 6.25
N GLU A 380 -14.21 11.03 7.42
CA GLU A 380 -14.02 9.69 7.99
C GLU A 380 -14.65 8.60 7.12
N GLN A 381 -15.89 8.81 6.69
CA GLN A 381 -16.57 7.86 5.80
C GLN A 381 -15.93 7.83 4.42
N ALA A 382 -15.54 9.00 3.88
CA ALA A 382 -14.84 9.12 2.61
C ALA A 382 -13.51 8.35 2.61
N SER A 383 -12.76 8.45 3.70
CA SER A 383 -11.51 7.68 3.88
C SER A 383 -11.76 6.18 3.84
N GLY A 384 -12.83 5.70 4.44
CA GLY A 384 -13.21 4.29 4.37
C GLY A 384 -13.57 3.84 2.94
N ILE A 385 -14.34 4.65 2.21
CA ILE A 385 -14.69 4.38 0.81
C ILE A 385 -13.43 4.37 -0.06
N PHE A 386 -12.53 5.32 0.17
CA PHE A 386 -11.25 5.41 -0.52
C PHE A 386 -10.41 4.15 -0.29
N MET A 387 -10.30 3.69 0.98
CA MET A 387 -9.53 2.51 1.33
C MET A 387 -10.12 1.22 0.76
N MET A 388 -11.42 1.10 0.59
CA MET A 388 -12.05 -0.05 -0.06
C MET A 388 -11.46 -0.30 -1.45
N MET A 389 -11.15 0.75 -2.20
CA MET A 389 -10.68 0.65 -3.58
C MET A 389 -9.18 0.38 -3.72
N VAL A 390 -8.46 0.26 -2.62
CA VAL A 390 -7.07 -0.24 -2.60
C VAL A 390 -6.99 -1.70 -3.10
N VAL A 391 -8.11 -2.40 -3.13
CA VAL A 391 -8.25 -3.73 -3.79
C VAL A 391 -7.77 -3.75 -5.25
N GLY A 392 -7.68 -2.59 -5.90
CA GLY A 392 -7.07 -2.45 -7.24
C GLY A 392 -5.69 -3.07 -7.36
N GLY A 393 -4.89 -3.05 -6.28
CA GLY A 393 -3.58 -3.70 -6.21
C GLY A 393 -3.60 -5.23 -6.26
N GLY A 394 -4.74 -5.85 -5.95
CA GLY A 394 -4.94 -7.28 -6.16
C GLY A 394 -5.55 -7.61 -7.53
N ILE A 395 -6.42 -6.75 -8.05
CA ILE A 395 -7.19 -7.01 -9.27
C ILE A 395 -6.40 -6.63 -10.54
N MET A 396 -5.86 -5.41 -10.61
CA MET A 396 -5.27 -4.90 -11.85
C MET A 396 -4.01 -5.62 -12.31
N PRO A 397 -3.09 -6.08 -11.42
CA PRO A 397 -1.97 -6.91 -11.85
C PRO A 397 -2.41 -8.24 -12.47
N LEU A 398 -3.49 -8.85 -11.95
CA LEU A 398 -4.06 -10.07 -12.54
C LEU A 398 -4.62 -9.80 -13.94
N VAL A 399 -5.32 -8.67 -14.12
CA VAL A 399 -5.83 -8.24 -15.44
C VAL A 399 -4.67 -7.98 -16.39
N GLN A 400 -3.63 -7.28 -15.95
CA GLN A 400 -2.45 -6.99 -16.75
C GLN A 400 -1.74 -8.28 -17.19
N ASN A 401 -1.49 -9.21 -16.27
CA ASN A 401 -0.87 -10.50 -16.58
C ASN A 401 -1.74 -11.37 -17.51
N ALA A 402 -3.06 -11.37 -17.34
CA ALA A 402 -3.96 -12.06 -18.26
C ALA A 402 -3.85 -11.51 -19.68
N VAL A 403 -3.76 -10.18 -19.82
CA VAL A 403 -3.57 -9.53 -21.15
C VAL A 403 -2.18 -9.78 -21.70
N ALA A 404 -1.14 -9.84 -20.85
CA ALA A 404 0.23 -10.16 -21.27
C ALA A 404 0.33 -11.51 -21.99
N ARG A 405 -0.49 -12.49 -21.61
CA ARG A 405 -0.56 -13.80 -22.27
C ARG A 405 -1.05 -13.74 -23.73
N HIS A 406 -1.78 -12.68 -24.10
CA HIS A 406 -2.35 -12.52 -25.45
C HIS A 406 -1.54 -11.56 -26.34
N ILE A 407 -1.01 -10.48 -25.77
CA ILE A 407 -0.31 -9.42 -26.54
C ILE A 407 1.14 -9.20 -26.08
N GLY A 408 1.67 -10.11 -25.25
CA GLY A 408 3.03 -10.03 -24.69
C GLY A 408 3.16 -9.07 -23.51
N TYR A 409 4.26 -9.22 -22.77
CA TYR A 409 4.53 -8.44 -21.57
C TYR A 409 4.52 -6.93 -21.85
N MET A 410 5.28 -6.46 -22.83
CA MET A 410 5.34 -5.04 -23.17
C MET A 410 4.01 -4.51 -23.68
N GLY A 411 3.24 -5.30 -24.43
CA GLY A 411 1.90 -4.94 -24.88
C GLY A 411 0.93 -4.71 -23.70
N SER A 412 1.06 -5.45 -22.61
CA SER A 412 0.18 -5.31 -21.43
C SER A 412 0.30 -3.94 -20.75
N TYR A 413 1.43 -3.23 -20.92
CA TYR A 413 1.63 -1.90 -20.36
C TYR A 413 0.73 -0.82 -20.98
N TRP A 414 0.04 -1.07 -22.11
CA TRP A 414 -1.02 -0.17 -22.57
C TRP A 414 -2.17 -0.02 -21.57
N ILE A 415 -2.45 -1.06 -20.75
CA ILE A 415 -3.41 -0.95 -19.64
C ILE A 415 -2.90 0.06 -18.60
N VAL A 416 -1.61 -0.01 -18.28
CA VAL A 416 -0.98 0.93 -17.34
C VAL A 416 -1.03 2.36 -17.89
N ALA A 417 -0.75 2.55 -19.19
CA ALA A 417 -0.87 3.86 -19.83
C ALA A 417 -2.31 4.41 -19.76
N ALA A 418 -3.33 3.58 -19.99
CA ALA A 418 -4.72 3.97 -19.88
C ALA A 418 -5.11 4.35 -18.44
N MET A 419 -4.66 3.59 -17.44
CA MET A 419 -4.87 3.92 -16.03
C MET A 419 -4.17 5.23 -15.63
N LEU A 420 -2.95 5.47 -16.09
CA LEU A 420 -2.22 6.72 -15.88
C LEU A 420 -2.91 7.92 -16.56
N ALA A 421 -3.47 7.73 -17.76
CA ALA A 421 -4.27 8.76 -18.43
C ALA A 421 -5.50 9.14 -17.61
N TYR A 422 -6.16 8.17 -16.96
CA TYR A 422 -7.24 8.48 -16.02
C TYR A 422 -6.74 9.27 -14.81
N ILE A 423 -5.60 8.92 -14.23
CA ILE A 423 -5.01 9.66 -13.10
C ILE A 423 -4.67 11.10 -13.51
N LEU A 424 -4.15 11.30 -14.73
CA LEU A 424 -3.90 12.63 -15.27
C LEU A 424 -5.20 13.44 -15.46
N PHE A 425 -6.25 12.82 -16.01
CA PHE A 425 -7.59 13.42 -16.08
C PHE A 425 -8.10 13.79 -14.67
N TYR A 426 -7.95 12.90 -13.70
CA TYR A 426 -8.32 13.18 -12.32
C TYR A 426 -7.57 14.38 -11.77
N ALA A 427 -6.25 14.45 -11.96
CA ALA A 427 -5.42 15.56 -11.51
C ALA A 427 -5.86 16.90 -12.10
N LEU A 428 -6.11 16.96 -13.41
CA LEU A 428 -6.41 18.20 -14.14
C LEU A 428 -7.85 18.69 -13.94
N VAL A 429 -8.82 17.75 -13.94
CA VAL A 429 -10.25 18.06 -14.01
C VAL A 429 -11.03 17.44 -12.85
N GLY A 430 -10.84 16.13 -12.63
CA GLY A 430 -11.68 15.34 -11.73
C GLY A 430 -11.53 15.72 -10.26
N SER A 431 -10.38 16.19 -9.84
CA SER A 431 -10.05 16.57 -8.46
C SER A 431 -10.65 17.91 -8.01
N LYS A 432 -11.29 18.68 -8.91
CA LYS A 432 -11.91 19.95 -8.55
C LYS A 432 -13.18 19.70 -7.74
N ASN A 433 -13.25 20.28 -6.53
CA ASN A 433 -14.48 20.27 -5.76
C ASN A 433 -15.50 21.21 -6.40
N VAL A 434 -16.52 20.62 -7.02
CA VAL A 434 -17.64 21.33 -7.66
C VAL A 434 -18.91 21.36 -6.79
N ASN A 435 -18.90 20.63 -5.65
CA ASN A 435 -20.05 20.48 -4.75
C ASN A 435 -19.88 21.37 -3.51
N ARG A 436 -19.56 22.65 -3.70
CA ARG A 436 -19.30 23.63 -2.63
C ARG A 436 -20.55 24.08 -1.87
N ASP A 437 -21.73 23.80 -2.43
CA ASP A 437 -23.04 24.06 -1.87
C ASP A 437 -23.48 23.05 -0.81
N ILE A 438 -22.76 21.92 -0.69
CA ILE A 438 -23.04 20.90 0.33
C ILE A 438 -22.47 21.36 1.68
N PRO A 439 -23.30 21.44 2.77
CA PRO A 439 -22.82 21.81 4.09
C PRO A 439 -21.94 20.69 4.65
N VAL A 440 -20.72 21.06 5.04
CA VAL A 440 -19.68 20.14 5.53
C VAL A 440 -19.32 20.33 7.02
N ASP A 441 -19.97 21.28 7.68
CA ASP A 441 -19.81 21.60 9.10
C ASP A 441 -20.51 20.60 10.02
#